data_4aaaecb900772bdb7af56aebd87441b0
#
_entry.id   4aaaecb900772bdb7af56aebd87441b0
#
_cell.length_a   1.000
_cell.length_b   1.000
_cell.length_c   1.000
_cell.angle_alpha   90.00
_cell.angle_beta   90.00
_cell.angle_gamma   90.00
#
_symmetry.space_group_name_H-M   'P 1'
#
loop_
_entity.id
_entity.type
_entity.pdbx_description
1 polymer ?
#
loop_
_entity_poly.entity_id
_entity_poly.type
_entity_poly.pdbx_seq_one_letter_code
_entity_poly.pdbx_strand_id
1 'polypeptide(L)'
;IENNPHLDSLWIIGHSIGGLITSLFAENWDHDFPITIHSIAAPLAGMDRQMYGCEKIQRKEYKISSTVNYTQWRTVHSQDGAFRKLTVDPQEVSIESGKSILLPEEWNNIRLGHNRSIQWVCENF
;
A
#
# COMPACT_ATOMS: atom_id res chain seq x y z
N ILE A 1 -17.38 12.05 7.37
CA ILE A 1 -16.90 12.37 8.72
C ILE A 1 -17.84 13.37 9.40
N GLU A 2 -18.12 14.47 8.75
CA GLU A 2 -19.03 15.50 9.29
C GLU A 2 -20.45 14.96 9.53
N ASN A 3 -20.89 14.01 8.68
CA ASN A 3 -22.20 13.38 8.76
C ASN A 3 -22.24 12.16 9.69
N ASN A 4 -21.11 11.83 10.32
CA ASN A 4 -20.96 10.65 11.17
C ASN A 4 -20.21 11.03 12.47
N PRO A 5 -20.86 11.77 13.38
CA PRO A 5 -20.20 12.32 14.57
C PRO A 5 -19.73 11.26 15.57
N HIS A 6 -20.09 9.99 15.38
CA HIS A 6 -19.69 8.88 16.25
C HIS A 6 -18.37 8.21 15.82
N LEU A 7 -17.79 8.62 14.69
CA LEU A 7 -16.52 8.05 14.21
C LEU A 7 -15.35 8.70 14.95
N ASP A 8 -14.53 7.86 15.56
CA ASP A 8 -13.30 8.28 16.26
C ASP A 8 -12.07 8.18 15.36
N SER A 9 -12.11 7.28 14.39
CA SER A 9 -11.02 7.07 13.43
C SER A 9 -11.54 6.39 12.17
N LEU A 10 -10.72 6.42 11.11
CA LEU A 10 -11.01 5.75 9.85
C LEU A 10 -9.82 4.89 9.45
N TRP A 11 -10.10 3.64 9.09
CA TRP A 11 -9.09 2.74 8.54
C TRP A 11 -9.36 2.53 7.05
N ILE A 12 -8.32 2.70 6.24
CA ILE A 12 -8.38 2.51 4.80
C ILE A 12 -7.37 1.43 4.43
N ILE A 13 -7.83 0.37 3.79
CA ILE A 13 -6.99 -0.73 3.35
C ILE A 13 -7.04 -0.78 1.83
N GLY A 14 -5.90 -0.59 1.18
CA GLY A 14 -5.76 -0.66 -0.26
C GLY A 14 -4.84 -1.79 -0.67
N HIS A 15 -5.26 -2.59 -1.64
CA HIS A 15 -4.46 -3.69 -2.18
C HIS A 15 -4.12 -3.42 -3.64
N SER A 16 -2.88 -3.71 -4.04
CA SER A 16 -2.40 -3.55 -5.41
C SER A 16 -2.59 -2.10 -5.88
N ILE A 17 -3.32 -1.86 -6.95
CA ILE A 17 -3.65 -0.51 -7.45
C ILE A 17 -4.41 0.30 -6.40
N GLY A 18 -5.29 -0.34 -5.63
CA GLY A 18 -5.97 0.31 -4.51
C GLY A 18 -5.01 0.86 -3.47
N GLY A 19 -3.91 0.14 -3.21
CA GLY A 19 -2.84 0.62 -2.33
C GLY A 19 -2.11 1.85 -2.89
N LEU A 20 -1.91 1.90 -4.20
CA LEU A 20 -1.36 3.09 -4.85
C LEU A 20 -2.29 4.30 -4.68
N ILE A 21 -3.58 4.12 -4.93
CA ILE A 21 -4.58 5.19 -4.80
C ILE A 21 -4.62 5.71 -3.35
N THR A 22 -4.68 4.81 -2.37
CA THR A 22 -4.72 5.21 -0.95
C THR A 22 -3.43 5.90 -0.50
N SER A 23 -2.29 5.54 -1.10
CA SER A 23 -1.01 6.18 -0.80
C SER A 23 -0.95 7.62 -1.35
N LEU A 24 -1.46 7.83 -2.54
CA LEU A 24 -1.59 9.19 -3.10
C LEU A 24 -2.55 10.04 -2.26
N PHE A 25 -3.65 9.44 -1.80
CA PHE A 25 -4.58 10.10 -0.88
C PHE A 25 -3.89 10.49 0.43
N ALA A 26 -3.05 9.59 0.99
CA ALA A 26 -2.34 9.83 2.24
C ALA A 26 -1.38 11.03 2.19
N GLU A 27 -0.84 11.34 1.01
CA GLU A 27 0.03 12.51 0.83
C GLU A 27 -0.73 13.83 0.89
N ASN A 28 -2.01 13.81 0.55
CA ASN A 28 -2.84 15.01 0.40
C ASN A 28 -3.85 15.21 1.53
N TRP A 29 -3.84 14.35 2.53
CA TRP A 29 -4.73 14.47 3.68
C TRP A 29 -4.29 15.64 4.57
N ASP A 30 -5.16 16.61 4.76
CA ASP A 30 -4.85 17.84 5.51
C ASP A 30 -5.78 18.07 6.72
N HIS A 31 -6.51 17.03 7.15
CA HIS A 31 -7.38 17.10 8.31
C HIS A 31 -6.72 16.54 9.58
N ASP A 32 -7.21 16.99 10.74
CA ASP A 32 -6.78 16.46 12.04
C ASP A 32 -7.45 15.14 12.41
N PHE A 33 -8.46 14.73 11.65
CA PHE A 33 -9.17 13.47 11.92
C PHE A 33 -8.21 12.27 11.78
N PRO A 34 -8.16 11.35 12.78
CA PRO A 34 -7.24 10.23 12.74
C PRO A 34 -7.56 9.24 11.62
N ILE A 35 -6.59 9.05 10.73
CA ILE A 35 -6.68 8.08 9.64
C ILE A 35 -5.52 7.10 9.74
N THR A 36 -5.84 5.81 9.57
CA THR A 36 -4.86 4.73 9.43
C THR A 36 -4.99 4.13 8.04
N ILE A 37 -3.88 4.05 7.32
CA ILE A 37 -3.83 3.50 5.96
C ILE A 37 -2.87 2.32 5.91
N HIS A 38 -3.37 1.21 5.36
CA HIS A 38 -2.58 0.03 5.00
C HIS A 38 -2.57 -0.12 3.50
N SER A 39 -1.39 0.04 2.90
CA SER A 39 -1.16 -0.16 1.47
C SER A 39 -0.46 -1.51 1.28
N ILE A 40 -1.13 -2.47 0.66
CA ILE A 40 -0.69 -3.86 0.60
C ILE A 40 -0.35 -4.25 -0.84
N ALA A 41 0.86 -4.75 -1.07
CA ALA A 41 1.32 -5.23 -2.37
C ALA A 41 1.05 -4.22 -3.50
N ALA A 42 1.36 -2.96 -3.24
CA ALA A 42 1.04 -1.86 -4.15
C ALA A 42 2.23 -1.46 -5.02
N PRO A 43 2.01 -1.24 -6.33
CA PRO A 43 3.07 -0.81 -7.24
C PRO A 43 3.33 0.70 -7.09
N LEU A 44 3.86 1.12 -5.95
CA LEU A 44 4.02 2.54 -5.60
C LEU A 44 5.04 3.26 -6.48
N ALA A 45 6.06 2.56 -6.98
CA ALA A 45 7.03 3.13 -7.91
C ALA A 45 6.44 3.32 -9.32
N GLY A 46 5.28 2.71 -9.57
CA GLY A 46 4.65 2.69 -10.88
C GLY A 46 5.04 1.48 -11.71
N MET A 47 4.38 1.32 -12.83
CA MET A 47 4.64 0.25 -13.81
C MET A 47 4.81 0.86 -15.19
N ASP A 48 5.54 0.17 -16.06
CA ASP A 48 5.89 0.64 -17.42
C ASP A 48 4.70 0.69 -18.38
N ARG A 49 3.49 0.73 -17.88
CA ARG A 49 2.29 0.80 -18.70
C ARG A 49 1.21 1.63 -18.04
N GLN A 50 0.43 2.27 -18.87
CA GLN A 50 -0.80 2.92 -18.44
C GLN A 50 -1.82 1.86 -18.04
N MET A 51 -2.43 2.03 -16.87
CA MET A 51 -3.44 1.11 -16.36
C MET A 51 -4.78 1.82 -16.23
N TYR A 52 -5.83 1.20 -16.78
CA TYR A 52 -7.22 1.66 -16.64
C TYR A 52 -7.43 3.16 -16.97
N GLY A 53 -6.73 3.68 -17.95
CA GLY A 53 -6.85 5.08 -18.34
C GLY A 53 -6.14 6.08 -17.42
N CYS A 54 -5.46 5.61 -16.39
CA CYS A 54 -4.66 6.47 -15.53
C CYS A 54 -3.34 6.83 -16.20
N GLU A 55 -2.82 8.01 -15.88
CA GLU A 55 -1.49 8.40 -16.34
C GLU A 55 -0.42 7.45 -15.76
N LYS A 56 0.66 7.28 -16.51
CA LYS A 56 1.80 6.50 -16.05
C LYS A 56 2.43 7.15 -14.82
N ILE A 57 2.47 6.41 -13.73
CA ILE A 57 3.10 6.84 -12.48
C ILE A 57 4.52 6.31 -12.43
N GLN A 58 5.48 7.20 -12.18
CA GLN A 58 6.88 6.85 -11.90
C GLN A 58 7.34 7.68 -10.72
N ARG A 59 7.47 7.03 -9.57
CA ARG A 59 7.84 7.70 -8.32
C ARG A 59 8.88 6.90 -7.55
N LYS A 60 9.73 7.60 -6.82
CA LYS A 60 10.75 7.01 -5.95
C LYS A 60 10.49 7.27 -4.48
N GLU A 61 9.60 8.22 -4.17
CA GLU A 61 9.35 8.67 -2.82
C GLU A 61 7.90 9.07 -2.63
N TYR A 62 7.38 8.78 -1.44
CA TYR A 62 6.08 9.25 -0.97
C TYR A 62 6.28 10.04 0.32
N LYS A 63 5.66 11.21 0.40
CA LYS A 63 5.66 12.06 1.58
C LYS A 63 4.28 12.01 2.21
N ILE A 64 4.14 11.12 3.18
CA ILE A 64 2.86 10.90 3.86
C ILE A 64 2.58 12.07 4.80
N SER A 65 1.34 12.54 4.82
CA SER A 65 0.90 13.55 5.77
C SER A 65 1.17 13.11 7.21
N SER A 66 1.68 14.01 8.04
CA SER A 66 2.05 13.72 9.43
C SER A 66 0.87 13.27 10.31
N THR A 67 -0.36 13.55 9.88
CA THR A 67 -1.58 13.17 10.60
C THR A 67 -2.10 11.78 10.21
N VAL A 68 -1.46 11.11 9.25
CA VAL A 68 -1.84 9.78 8.78
C VAL A 68 -0.92 8.73 9.40
N ASN A 69 -1.50 7.69 10.01
CA ASN A 69 -0.77 6.50 10.41
C ASN A 69 -0.71 5.56 9.20
N TYR A 70 0.44 5.51 8.53
CA TYR A 70 0.61 4.82 7.25
C TYR A 70 1.57 3.65 7.37
N THR A 71 1.18 2.51 6.80
CA THR A 71 2.05 1.35 6.63
C THR A 71 1.96 0.81 5.21
N GLN A 72 3.11 0.70 4.56
CA GLN A 72 3.26 -0.05 3.33
C GLN A 72 3.64 -1.49 3.68
N TRP A 73 2.87 -2.46 3.17
CA TRP A 73 3.15 -3.89 3.30
C TRP A 73 3.63 -4.41 1.95
N ARG A 74 4.92 -4.78 1.87
CA ARG A 74 5.52 -5.26 0.62
C ARG A 74 5.56 -6.78 0.59
N THR A 75 5.13 -7.37 -0.51
CA THR A 75 5.37 -8.79 -0.78
C THR A 75 6.81 -9.00 -1.24
N VAL A 76 7.32 -10.22 -1.09
CA VAL A 76 8.63 -10.60 -1.64
C VAL A 76 8.50 -10.64 -3.16
N HIS A 77 9.27 -9.84 -3.87
CA HIS A 77 9.16 -9.63 -5.32
C HIS A 77 9.15 -10.94 -6.11
N SER A 78 10.07 -11.85 -5.82
CA SER A 78 10.18 -13.14 -6.52
C SER A 78 8.98 -14.07 -6.29
N GLN A 79 8.20 -13.83 -5.24
CA GLN A 79 7.04 -14.64 -4.85
C GLN A 79 5.71 -13.97 -5.19
N ASP A 80 5.75 -12.75 -5.69
CA ASP A 80 4.55 -12.00 -6.05
C ASP A 80 4.14 -12.27 -7.50
N GLY A 81 3.00 -12.92 -7.69
CA GLY A 81 2.53 -13.32 -9.03
C GLY A 81 2.25 -12.16 -9.96
N ALA A 82 1.98 -10.96 -9.43
CA ALA A 82 1.75 -9.76 -10.22
C ALA A 82 3.06 -9.07 -10.63
N PHE A 83 4.11 -9.16 -9.81
CA PHE A 83 5.33 -8.36 -9.99
C PHE A 83 6.58 -9.18 -10.31
N ARG A 84 6.59 -10.49 -10.07
CA ARG A 84 7.80 -11.33 -10.19
C ARG A 84 8.47 -11.32 -11.58
N LYS A 85 7.71 -11.02 -12.61
CA LYS A 85 8.24 -10.94 -13.99
C LYS A 85 8.81 -9.58 -14.35
N LEU A 86 8.62 -8.59 -13.50
CA LEU A 86 9.19 -7.26 -13.70
C LEU A 86 10.65 -7.26 -13.29
N THR A 87 11.48 -6.54 -14.05
CA THR A 87 12.91 -6.43 -13.77
C THR A 87 13.19 -5.74 -12.44
N VAL A 88 12.38 -4.75 -12.11
CA VAL A 88 12.48 -3.97 -10.88
C VAL A 88 11.19 -4.16 -10.07
N ASP A 89 11.34 -4.29 -8.75
CA ASP A 89 10.19 -4.38 -7.85
C ASP A 89 9.46 -3.04 -7.79
N PRO A 90 8.19 -2.97 -8.26
CA PRO A 90 7.46 -1.71 -8.25
C PRO A 90 7.02 -1.27 -6.85
N GLN A 91 7.27 -2.07 -5.83
CA GLN A 91 6.97 -1.73 -4.44
C GLN A 91 8.09 -0.95 -3.77
N GLU A 92 9.27 -0.89 -4.37
CA GLU A 92 10.43 -0.23 -3.78
C GLU A 92 10.37 1.28 -3.95
N VAL A 93 9.98 1.96 -2.88
CA VAL A 93 9.96 3.42 -2.76
C VAL A 93 10.41 3.83 -1.37
N SER A 94 10.83 5.07 -1.22
CA SER A 94 11.05 5.68 0.09
C SER A 94 9.72 6.21 0.63
N ILE A 95 9.43 5.91 1.91
CA ILE A 95 8.23 6.39 2.59
C ILE A 95 8.66 7.34 3.70
N GLU A 96 8.41 8.62 3.52
CA GLU A 96 8.60 9.64 4.56
C GLU A 96 7.36 9.73 5.44
N SER A 97 7.54 9.72 6.74
CA SER A 97 6.47 9.78 7.75
C SER A 97 5.52 8.57 7.71
N GLY A 98 6.04 7.41 7.36
CA GLY A 98 5.32 6.15 7.35
C GLY A 98 6.24 4.97 7.58
N LYS A 99 5.67 3.77 7.58
CA LYS A 99 6.39 2.52 7.75
C LYS A 99 6.35 1.71 6.46
N SER A 100 7.41 0.95 6.21
CA SER A 100 7.46 -0.03 5.13
C SER A 100 7.91 -1.37 5.71
N ILE A 101 7.07 -2.38 5.57
CA ILE A 101 7.28 -3.71 6.15
C ILE A 101 7.27 -4.76 5.04
N LEU A 102 8.31 -5.59 5.02
CA LEU A 102 8.37 -6.73 4.12
C LEU A 102 7.61 -7.91 4.73
N LEU A 103 6.67 -8.45 3.96
CA LEU A 103 5.88 -9.62 4.34
C LEU A 103 6.70 -10.91 4.22
N PRO A 104 6.32 -11.98 4.93
CA PRO A 104 6.99 -13.28 4.78
C PRO A 104 6.77 -13.87 3.39
N GLU A 105 7.70 -14.73 2.97
CA GLU A 105 7.60 -15.44 1.68
C GLU A 105 6.48 -16.47 1.69
N GLU A 106 6.26 -17.10 2.84
CA GLU A 106 5.32 -18.21 3.01
C GLU A 106 4.38 -17.97 4.19
N TRP A 107 3.21 -18.55 4.07
CA TRP A 107 2.23 -18.61 5.13
C TRP A 107 1.56 -19.98 5.14
N ASN A 108 1.66 -20.71 6.26
CA ASN A 108 1.20 -22.10 6.39
C ASN A 108 1.84 -23.02 5.34
N ASN A 109 3.16 -22.87 5.14
CA ASN A 109 3.97 -23.65 4.20
C ASN A 109 3.60 -23.49 2.71
N ILE A 110 2.81 -22.46 2.39
CA ILE A 110 2.44 -22.12 1.02
C ILE A 110 2.88 -20.69 0.75
N ARG A 111 3.30 -20.43 -0.47
CA ARG A 111 3.69 -19.10 -0.91
C ARG A 111 2.63 -18.06 -0.53
N LEU A 112 3.03 -16.97 0.13
CA LEU A 112 2.12 -15.89 0.49
C LEU A 112 1.60 -15.18 -0.76
N GLY A 113 2.49 -14.61 -1.55
CA GLY A 113 2.18 -14.00 -2.83
C GLY A 113 1.28 -12.77 -2.77
N HIS A 114 0.89 -12.32 -3.96
CA HIS A 114 0.17 -11.06 -4.14
C HIS A 114 -1.22 -11.05 -3.48
N ASN A 115 -2.02 -12.06 -3.76
CA ASN A 115 -3.43 -12.06 -3.33
C ASN A 115 -3.63 -12.47 -1.86
N ARG A 116 -2.83 -13.40 -1.36
CA ARG A 116 -2.93 -13.86 0.03
C ARG A 116 -2.40 -12.83 1.03
N SER A 117 -1.65 -11.84 0.55
CA SER A 117 -1.09 -10.78 1.39
C SER A 117 -2.17 -10.00 2.13
N ILE A 118 -3.33 -9.78 1.51
CA ILE A 118 -4.46 -9.10 2.15
C ILE A 118 -4.88 -9.85 3.41
N GLN A 119 -5.14 -11.14 3.27
CA GLN A 119 -5.62 -11.98 4.37
C GLN A 119 -4.58 -12.04 5.49
N TRP A 120 -3.30 -12.19 5.12
CA TRP A 120 -2.21 -12.24 6.09
C TRP A 120 -2.17 -10.96 6.94
N VAL A 121 -2.23 -9.79 6.31
CA VAL A 121 -2.22 -8.51 7.02
C VAL A 121 -3.44 -8.39 7.93
N CYS A 122 -4.63 -8.74 7.44
CA CYS A 122 -5.86 -8.65 8.24
C CYS A 122 -5.85 -9.59 9.45
N GLU A 123 -5.20 -10.75 9.36
CA GLU A 123 -5.16 -11.73 10.46
C GLU A 123 -4.01 -11.50 11.44
N ASN A 124 -2.92 -10.86 11.01
CA ASN A 124 -1.71 -10.68 11.83
C ASN A 124 -1.47 -9.25 12.30
N PHE A 125 -2.40 -8.40 12.01
CA PHE A 125 -2.28 -7.00 12.34
C PHE A 125 -3.39 -6.51 13.28
#